data_dddc2cf24de7273fb23cde38e8995a36
#
_entry.id   dddc2cf24de7273fb23cde38e8995a36
#
_cell.length_a   1.000
_cell.length_b   1.000
_cell.length_c   1.000
_cell.angle_alpha   90.00
_cell.angle_beta   90.00
_cell.angle_gamma   90.00
#
_symmetry.space_group_name_H-M   'P 1'
#
loop_
_entity.id
_entity.type
_entity.pdbx_description
1 polymer ?
#
loop_
_entity_poly.entity_id
_entity_poly.type
_entity_poly.pdbx_seq_one_letter_code
_entity_poly.pdbx_strand_id
1 'polypeptide(L)'
;MAISVDRVYQTVLALANKEQRGYITPQEFNLFANHAQNSIFEQYFYDLNQFYRIPSNNSVISDPRDIIEEKVSVFKEMWGGDLKGFPNVEDLHKVESVWAEDDSKQTTLAEELSSLEEYYVRNSSKLTKPSIKRPVYILAGGKMSVYPVPYKVQVSYIRTPKNPNWTYVIINNQALWNPGAEDKQDFELHPSEEKNLVTKILQLAGVAIKDYNMVQAAAQEELKSIQQEKS
;
A
#
# COMPACT_ATOMS: atom_id res chain seq x y z
N MET A 1 5.63 -5.60 -12.23
CA MET A 1 4.60 -6.28 -13.07
C MET A 1 3.37 -6.46 -12.20
N ALA A 2 2.20 -6.08 -12.69
CA ALA A 2 0.94 -6.18 -11.93
C ALA A 2 0.38 -7.62 -12.01
N ILE A 3 -0.35 -8.06 -10.97
CA ILE A 3 -1.09 -9.33 -10.99
C ILE A 3 -2.41 -9.08 -11.73
N SER A 4 -2.71 -9.89 -12.76
CA SER A 4 -3.93 -9.75 -13.55
C SER A 4 -5.18 -10.03 -12.72
N VAL A 5 -6.10 -9.08 -12.68
CA VAL A 5 -7.38 -9.20 -11.98
C VAL A 5 -8.26 -10.32 -12.56
N ASP A 6 -8.23 -10.51 -13.88
CA ASP A 6 -8.97 -11.57 -14.54
C ASP A 6 -8.43 -12.96 -14.18
N ARG A 7 -7.12 -13.15 -14.18
CA ARG A 7 -6.50 -14.42 -13.79
C ARG A 7 -6.85 -14.81 -12.35
N VAL A 8 -6.82 -13.86 -11.43
CA VAL A 8 -7.20 -14.09 -10.03
C VAL A 8 -8.69 -14.45 -9.95
N TYR A 9 -9.56 -13.72 -10.66
CA TYR A 9 -10.99 -14.01 -10.67
C TYR A 9 -11.31 -15.42 -11.18
N GLN A 10 -10.71 -15.82 -12.31
CA GLN A 10 -10.88 -17.17 -12.87
C GLN A 10 -10.38 -18.25 -11.89
N THR A 11 -9.27 -18.00 -11.21
CA THR A 11 -8.72 -18.93 -10.22
C THR A 11 -9.65 -19.07 -9.02
N VAL A 12 -10.17 -17.95 -8.50
CA VAL A 12 -11.12 -17.94 -7.38
C VAL A 12 -12.41 -18.67 -7.75
N LEU A 13 -12.96 -18.40 -8.95
CA LEU A 13 -14.16 -19.11 -9.43
C LEU A 13 -13.92 -20.61 -9.58
N ALA A 14 -12.77 -21.01 -10.15
CA ALA A 14 -12.45 -22.43 -10.33
C ALA A 14 -12.35 -23.17 -8.99
N LEU A 15 -11.77 -22.54 -7.96
CA LEU A 15 -11.66 -23.10 -6.63
C LEU A 15 -13.02 -23.14 -5.91
N ALA A 16 -13.80 -22.06 -5.96
CA ALA A 16 -15.13 -22.00 -5.36
C ALA A 16 -16.10 -23.01 -5.99
N ASN A 17 -16.10 -23.15 -7.32
CA ASN A 17 -16.96 -24.09 -8.02
C ASN A 17 -16.58 -25.56 -7.77
N LYS A 18 -15.28 -25.86 -7.62
CA LYS A 18 -14.81 -27.23 -7.34
C LYS A 18 -15.38 -27.79 -6.05
N GLU A 19 -15.63 -26.91 -5.08
CA GLU A 19 -16.17 -27.25 -3.78
C GLU A 19 -17.71 -27.25 -3.74
N GLN A 20 -18.40 -27.01 -4.87
CA GLN A 20 -19.87 -26.87 -4.99
C GLN A 20 -20.50 -25.84 -4.04
N ARG A 21 -19.76 -24.77 -3.71
CA ARG A 21 -20.04 -23.87 -2.58
C ARG A 21 -20.62 -22.51 -2.95
N GLY A 22 -21.03 -22.32 -4.17
CA GLY A 22 -21.72 -21.10 -4.56
C GLY A 22 -21.00 -20.30 -5.65
N TYR A 23 -21.72 -19.38 -6.22
CA TYR A 23 -21.24 -18.46 -7.24
C TYR A 23 -20.85 -17.14 -6.59
N ILE A 24 -19.62 -16.68 -6.84
CA ILE A 24 -19.16 -15.36 -6.43
C ILE A 24 -19.46 -14.40 -7.56
N THR A 25 -20.31 -13.42 -7.30
CA THR A 25 -20.63 -12.39 -8.29
C THR A 25 -19.43 -11.47 -8.56
N PRO A 26 -19.33 -10.86 -9.76
CA PRO A 26 -18.27 -9.90 -10.05
C PRO A 26 -18.18 -8.74 -9.06
N GLN A 27 -19.32 -8.28 -8.56
CA GLN A 27 -19.37 -7.19 -7.58
C GLN A 27 -18.81 -7.62 -6.23
N GLU A 28 -19.19 -8.79 -5.75
CA GLU A 28 -18.62 -9.37 -4.51
C GLU A 28 -17.13 -9.62 -4.65
N PHE A 29 -16.69 -10.15 -5.82
CA PHE A 29 -15.28 -10.34 -6.09
C PHE A 29 -14.51 -9.02 -6.00
N ASN A 30 -14.95 -7.95 -6.66
CA ASN A 30 -14.28 -6.65 -6.62
C ASN A 30 -14.18 -6.12 -5.18
N LEU A 31 -15.21 -6.31 -4.36
CA LEU A 31 -15.20 -5.93 -2.96
C LEU A 31 -14.14 -6.73 -2.17
N PHE A 32 -14.15 -8.06 -2.31
CA PHE A 32 -13.19 -8.93 -1.62
C PHE A 32 -11.76 -8.71 -2.11
N ALA A 33 -11.57 -8.51 -3.41
CA ALA A 33 -10.29 -8.20 -4.03
C ALA A 33 -9.67 -6.93 -3.44
N ASN A 34 -10.45 -5.88 -3.27
CA ASN A 34 -10.00 -4.64 -2.67
C ASN A 34 -9.59 -4.84 -1.20
N HIS A 35 -10.43 -5.50 -0.41
CA HIS A 35 -10.10 -5.82 0.99
C HIS A 35 -8.85 -6.70 1.13
N ALA A 36 -8.71 -7.71 0.27
CA ALA A 36 -7.55 -8.60 0.29
C ALA A 36 -6.25 -7.86 -0.07
N GLN A 37 -6.28 -7.02 -1.12
CA GLN A 37 -5.13 -6.21 -1.51
C GLN A 37 -4.69 -5.27 -0.38
N ASN A 38 -5.63 -4.53 0.21
CA ASN A 38 -5.32 -3.60 1.30
C ASN A 38 -4.78 -4.34 2.53
N SER A 39 -5.34 -5.50 2.86
CA SER A 39 -4.84 -6.33 3.97
C SER A 39 -3.40 -6.80 3.76
N ILE A 40 -3.02 -7.22 2.54
CA ILE A 40 -1.65 -7.61 2.21
C ILE A 40 -0.73 -6.39 2.27
N PHE A 41 -1.17 -5.25 1.74
CA PHE A 41 -0.41 -4.00 1.78
C PHE A 41 -0.10 -3.56 3.21
N GLU A 42 -1.08 -3.58 4.12
CA GLU A 42 -0.88 -3.25 5.54
C GLU A 42 0.03 -4.26 6.25
N GLN A 43 -0.05 -5.54 5.86
CA GLN A 43 0.79 -6.59 6.43
C GLN A 43 2.28 -6.32 6.18
N TYR A 44 2.67 -5.77 5.03
CA TYR A 44 4.08 -5.42 4.75
C TYR A 44 4.65 -4.44 5.78
N PHE A 45 3.87 -3.44 6.19
CA PHE A 45 4.33 -2.46 7.18
C PHE A 45 4.39 -3.04 8.58
N TYR A 46 3.47 -3.94 8.91
CA TYR A 46 3.52 -4.67 10.17
C TYR A 46 4.77 -5.53 10.25
N ASP A 47 5.09 -6.27 9.22
CA ASP A 47 6.26 -7.15 9.15
C ASP A 47 7.56 -6.33 9.18
N LEU A 48 7.66 -5.24 8.41
CA LEU A 48 8.79 -4.31 8.48
C LEU A 48 9.00 -3.78 9.91
N ASN A 49 7.93 -3.36 10.58
CA ASN A 49 8.02 -2.88 11.95
C ASN A 49 8.50 -3.96 12.93
N GLN A 50 8.11 -5.22 12.72
CA GLN A 50 8.64 -6.33 13.52
C GLN A 50 10.14 -6.52 13.31
N PHE A 51 10.62 -6.51 12.05
CA PHE A 51 12.04 -6.65 11.75
C PHE A 51 12.89 -5.50 12.32
N TYR A 52 12.38 -4.27 12.30
CA TYR A 52 13.09 -3.14 12.92
C TYR A 52 13.22 -3.24 14.44
N ARG A 53 12.35 -3.99 15.10
CA ARG A 53 12.37 -4.18 16.58
C ARG A 53 13.28 -5.32 17.04
N ILE A 54 13.65 -6.23 16.15
CA ILE A 54 14.53 -7.34 16.49
C ILE A 54 15.98 -6.83 16.50
N PRO A 55 16.63 -6.80 17.68
CA PRO A 55 18.04 -6.40 17.78
C PRO A 55 18.89 -7.52 17.16
N SER A 56 19.38 -7.32 15.95
CA SER A 56 20.23 -8.32 15.33
C SER A 56 21.47 -7.74 14.66
N ASN A 57 22.59 -8.35 14.97
CA ASN A 57 23.83 -8.27 14.23
C ASN A 57 23.97 -9.42 13.19
N ASN A 58 22.90 -10.11 12.84
CA ASN A 58 22.94 -11.32 12.03
C ASN A 58 22.57 -11.02 10.57
N SER A 59 23.47 -11.35 9.64
CA SER A 59 23.24 -11.28 8.20
C SER A 59 22.05 -12.12 7.70
N VAL A 60 21.61 -13.10 8.47
CA VAL A 60 20.45 -13.96 8.18
C VAL A 60 19.12 -13.21 8.20
N ILE A 61 19.05 -12.03 8.87
CA ILE A 61 17.81 -11.21 8.97
C ILE A 61 17.75 -10.16 7.86
N SER A 62 18.83 -9.90 7.13
CA SER A 62 18.79 -8.96 6.01
C SER A 62 17.93 -9.47 4.86
N ASP A 63 17.99 -10.75 4.54
CA ASP A 63 17.33 -11.33 3.37
C ASP A 63 15.78 -11.21 3.42
N PRO A 64 15.07 -11.56 4.52
CA PRO A 64 13.63 -11.35 4.62
C PRO A 64 13.23 -9.88 4.57
N ARG A 65 14.02 -8.99 5.17
CA ARG A 65 13.80 -7.56 5.13
C ARG A 65 13.90 -7.02 3.71
N ASP A 66 14.93 -7.40 2.98
CA ASP A 66 15.18 -6.96 1.61
C ASP A 66 14.05 -7.40 0.68
N ILE A 67 13.50 -8.62 0.88
CA ILE A 67 12.34 -9.11 0.13
C ILE A 67 11.09 -8.25 0.40
N ILE A 68 10.84 -7.87 1.65
CA ILE A 68 9.68 -7.03 1.98
C ILE A 68 9.88 -5.61 1.44
N GLU A 69 11.10 -5.06 1.54
CA GLU A 69 11.42 -3.75 0.97
C GLU A 69 11.26 -3.74 -0.56
N GLU A 70 11.58 -4.83 -1.25
CA GLU A 70 11.33 -5.00 -2.68
C GLU A 70 9.82 -4.98 -2.98
N LYS A 71 9.00 -5.72 -2.20
CA LYS A 71 7.53 -5.71 -2.32
C LYS A 71 6.95 -4.31 -2.11
N VAL A 72 7.45 -3.57 -1.12
CA VAL A 72 7.02 -2.18 -0.82
C VAL A 72 7.50 -1.19 -1.87
N SER A 73 8.63 -1.46 -2.53
CA SER A 73 9.21 -0.57 -3.55
C SER A 73 8.26 -0.26 -4.72
N VAL A 74 7.31 -1.17 -5.01
CA VAL A 74 6.27 -0.98 -6.03
C VAL A 74 5.38 0.24 -5.74
N PHE A 75 5.24 0.60 -4.47
CA PHE A 75 4.39 1.71 -4.00
C PHE A 75 5.18 2.99 -3.71
N LYS A 76 6.52 2.93 -3.79
CA LYS A 76 7.37 4.11 -3.58
C LYS A 76 7.33 5.01 -4.80
N GLU A 77 6.97 6.25 -4.58
CA GLU A 77 6.97 7.29 -5.60
C GLU A 77 7.78 8.51 -5.14
N MET A 78 8.36 9.20 -6.11
CA MET A 78 9.04 10.46 -5.89
C MET A 78 8.29 11.57 -6.62
N TRP A 79 7.94 12.59 -5.89
CA TRP A 79 7.36 13.80 -6.45
C TRP A 79 8.33 14.97 -6.29
N GLY A 80 8.41 15.83 -7.30
CA GLY A 80 9.24 17.04 -7.26
C GLY A 80 8.55 18.22 -7.93
N GLY A 81 8.47 19.34 -7.22
CA GLY A 81 7.83 20.54 -7.74
C GLY A 81 7.47 21.54 -6.65
N ASP A 82 6.55 22.45 -6.98
CA ASP A 82 6.01 23.41 -6.02
C ASP A 82 4.99 22.70 -5.11
N LEU A 83 4.99 23.02 -3.83
CA LEU A 83 4.06 22.44 -2.84
C LEU A 83 2.57 22.52 -3.24
N LYS A 84 2.19 23.50 -4.05
CA LYS A 84 0.82 23.65 -4.57
C LYS A 84 0.40 22.51 -5.51
N GLY A 85 1.35 21.84 -6.13
CA GLY A 85 1.12 20.71 -7.04
C GLY A 85 1.32 19.34 -6.39
N PHE A 86 1.55 19.27 -5.08
CA PHE A 86 1.71 17.99 -4.40
C PHE A 86 0.45 17.14 -4.57
N PRO A 87 0.59 15.83 -4.89
CA PRO A 87 -0.53 14.93 -5.09
C PRO A 87 -1.49 14.93 -3.89
N ASN A 88 -2.73 14.60 -4.18
CA ASN A 88 -3.76 14.57 -3.14
C ASN A 88 -3.37 13.57 -2.04
N VAL A 89 -3.49 14.01 -0.80
CA VAL A 89 -3.07 13.20 0.38
C VAL A 89 -3.95 11.96 0.56
N GLU A 90 -5.08 11.87 -0.15
CA GLU A 90 -5.94 10.67 -0.14
C GLU A 90 -5.22 9.43 -0.68
N ASP A 91 -4.29 9.61 -1.63
CA ASP A 91 -3.47 8.52 -2.19
C ASP A 91 -2.18 8.28 -1.39
N LEU A 92 -1.92 9.10 -0.38
CA LEU A 92 -0.71 9.06 0.42
C LEU A 92 -0.87 8.11 1.61
N HIS A 93 -0.08 7.05 1.67
CA HIS A 93 -0.01 6.20 2.85
C HIS A 93 1.01 6.72 3.88
N LYS A 94 2.24 7.00 3.45
CA LYS A 94 3.32 7.46 4.33
C LYS A 94 4.35 8.31 3.57
N VAL A 95 4.78 9.40 4.17
CA VAL A 95 5.95 10.16 3.71
C VAL A 95 7.22 9.49 4.25
N GLU A 96 8.21 9.24 3.39
CA GLU A 96 9.51 8.71 3.79
C GLU A 96 10.52 9.83 4.04
N SER A 97 10.59 10.79 3.11
CA SER A 97 11.51 11.93 3.24
C SER A 97 11.03 13.12 2.44
N VAL A 98 11.29 14.31 2.97
CA VAL A 98 11.00 15.58 2.33
C VAL A 98 12.30 16.38 2.21
N TRP A 99 12.65 16.76 0.99
CA TRP A 99 13.83 17.57 0.70
C TRP A 99 13.39 18.93 0.21
N ALA A 100 13.83 19.97 0.89
CA ALA A 100 13.57 21.37 0.52
C ALA A 100 14.74 21.92 -0.28
N GLU A 101 14.46 22.50 -1.45
CA GLU A 101 15.44 23.17 -2.30
C GLU A 101 15.31 24.69 -2.09
N ASP A 102 16.42 25.37 -1.86
CA ASP A 102 16.48 26.82 -1.76
C ASP A 102 16.71 27.50 -3.13
N ASP A 103 16.71 28.82 -3.16
CA ASP A 103 16.99 29.62 -4.36
C ASP A 103 18.40 29.38 -4.93
N SER A 104 19.33 28.86 -4.10
CA SER A 104 20.70 28.51 -4.48
C SER A 104 20.83 27.10 -5.05
N LYS A 105 19.71 26.38 -5.22
CA LYS A 105 19.62 24.95 -5.62
C LYS A 105 20.30 23.99 -4.63
N GLN A 106 20.46 24.39 -3.39
CA GLN A 106 20.92 23.50 -2.33
C GLN A 106 19.72 22.79 -1.74
N THR A 107 19.79 21.45 -1.70
CA THR A 107 18.73 20.60 -1.13
C THR A 107 19.08 20.22 0.31
N THR A 108 18.12 20.35 1.20
CA THR A 108 18.27 20.01 2.62
C THR A 108 17.09 19.13 3.07
N LEU A 109 17.40 18.10 3.84
CA LEU A 109 16.36 17.23 4.41
C LEU A 109 15.52 18.01 5.44
N ALA A 110 14.20 17.97 5.28
CA ALA A 110 13.27 18.59 6.22
C ALA A 110 12.91 17.62 7.37
N GLU A 111 12.85 18.16 8.57
CA GLU A 111 12.42 17.41 9.76
C GLU A 111 10.89 17.41 9.87
N GLU A 112 10.29 16.25 10.16
CA GLU A 112 8.86 16.14 10.40
C GLU A 112 8.49 16.70 11.77
N LEU A 113 7.45 17.55 11.82
CA LEU A 113 6.85 18.01 13.06
C LEU A 113 5.49 17.32 13.26
N SER A 114 5.23 16.87 14.46
CA SER A 114 4.01 16.16 14.81
C SER A 114 2.76 17.05 14.78
N SER A 115 2.93 18.35 15.03
CA SER A 115 1.81 19.28 15.10
C SER A 115 2.19 20.70 14.70
N LEU A 116 1.18 21.49 14.33
CA LEU A 116 1.32 22.94 14.09
C LEU A 116 1.72 23.70 15.39
N GLU A 117 1.31 23.19 16.54
CA GLU A 117 1.65 23.75 17.84
C GLU A 117 3.16 23.66 18.08
N GLU A 118 3.78 22.54 17.81
CA GLU A 118 5.22 22.34 17.87
C GLU A 118 5.97 23.34 16.99
N TYR A 119 5.45 23.63 15.79
CA TYR A 119 6.01 24.65 14.91
C TYR A 119 6.02 26.03 15.57
N TYR A 120 4.91 26.46 16.18
CA TYR A 120 4.86 27.75 16.87
C TYR A 120 5.83 27.84 18.03
N VAL A 121 5.95 26.77 18.83
CA VAL A 121 6.94 26.72 19.92
C VAL A 121 8.35 26.85 19.39
N ARG A 122 8.72 26.10 18.33
CA ARG A 122 10.05 26.18 17.72
C ARG A 122 10.30 27.56 17.09
N ASN A 123 9.32 28.14 16.44
CA ASN A 123 9.43 29.44 15.78
C ASN A 123 9.61 30.61 16.76
N SER A 124 9.19 30.47 18.01
CA SER A 124 9.36 31.48 19.05
C SER A 124 10.81 31.61 19.55
N SER A 125 11.62 30.57 19.39
CA SER A 125 13.01 30.53 19.86
C SER A 125 14.00 30.77 18.72
N LYS A 126 14.96 31.69 18.93
CA LYS A 126 16.01 31.97 17.94
C LYS A 126 16.91 30.77 17.62
N LEU A 127 17.04 29.80 18.54
CA LEU A 127 17.89 28.61 18.38
C LEU A 127 17.20 27.50 17.61
N THR A 128 15.88 27.34 17.80
CA THR A 128 15.10 26.21 17.23
C THR A 128 14.27 26.62 16.03
N LYS A 129 14.24 27.93 15.72
CA LYS A 129 13.48 28.45 14.58
C LYS A 129 13.86 27.75 13.27
N PRO A 130 12.88 27.27 12.49
CA PRO A 130 13.12 26.73 11.16
C PRO A 130 13.89 27.70 10.27
N SER A 131 14.85 27.16 9.55
CA SER A 131 15.71 27.93 8.63
C SER A 131 15.98 27.12 7.36
N ILE A 132 16.54 27.75 6.34
CA ILE A 132 16.92 27.08 5.08
C ILE A 132 17.83 25.86 5.32
N LYS A 133 18.70 25.93 6.33
CA LYS A 133 19.58 24.82 6.72
C LYS A 133 18.92 23.76 7.60
N ARG A 134 17.75 24.05 8.16
CA ARG A 134 16.95 23.17 9.01
C ARG A 134 15.47 23.39 8.68
N PRO A 135 15.05 23.02 7.48
CA PRO A 135 13.65 23.07 7.11
C PRO A 135 12.85 22.06 7.91
N VAL A 136 11.60 22.38 8.16
CA VAL A 136 10.66 21.47 8.81
C VAL A 136 9.40 21.33 7.98
N TYR A 137 8.73 20.20 8.06
CA TYR A 137 7.45 20.02 7.40
C TYR A 137 6.40 19.49 8.37
N ILE A 138 5.16 19.78 8.04
CA ILE A 138 3.97 19.34 8.77
C ILE A 138 3.00 18.75 7.77
N LEU A 139 2.47 17.58 8.11
CA LEU A 139 1.38 16.94 7.38
C LEU A 139 0.10 17.06 8.21
N ALA A 140 -0.81 17.94 7.82
CA ALA A 140 -2.04 18.17 8.56
C ALA A 140 -3.23 18.46 7.62
N GLY A 141 -4.38 17.85 7.92
CA GLY A 141 -5.62 18.08 7.17
C GLY A 141 -5.51 17.79 5.68
N GLY A 142 -4.73 16.78 5.30
CA GLY A 142 -4.55 16.41 3.91
C GLY A 142 -3.63 17.36 3.12
N LYS A 143 -2.85 18.21 3.80
CA LYS A 143 -1.91 19.14 3.15
C LYS A 143 -0.53 19.06 3.78
N MET A 144 0.49 19.16 2.93
CA MET A 144 1.86 19.30 3.37
C MET A 144 2.24 20.78 3.40
N SER A 145 2.84 21.19 4.50
CA SER A 145 3.39 22.54 4.66
C SER A 145 4.87 22.45 5.03
N VAL A 146 5.74 23.17 4.34
CA VAL A 146 7.18 23.20 4.60
C VAL A 146 7.59 24.60 5.03
N TYR A 147 8.41 24.70 6.06
CA TYR A 147 8.90 25.96 6.63
C TYR A 147 10.42 25.97 6.77
N PRO A 148 11.11 27.06 6.37
CA PRO A 148 10.56 28.19 5.60
C PRO A 148 10.08 27.73 4.23
N VAL A 149 9.23 28.50 3.56
CA VAL A 149 8.70 28.15 2.24
C VAL A 149 9.87 27.97 1.27
N PRO A 150 10.10 26.77 0.73
CA PRO A 150 11.22 26.51 -0.17
C PRO A 150 10.88 26.93 -1.60
N TYR A 151 11.92 27.01 -2.45
CA TYR A 151 11.74 27.22 -3.88
C TYR A 151 11.08 26.00 -4.54
N LYS A 152 11.58 24.81 -4.23
CA LYS A 152 11.00 23.52 -4.65
C LYS A 152 11.09 22.51 -3.53
N VAL A 153 10.30 21.47 -3.66
CA VAL A 153 10.29 20.32 -2.74
C VAL A 153 10.40 19.04 -3.53
N GLN A 154 11.20 18.11 -3.01
CA GLN A 154 11.22 16.72 -3.46
C GLN A 154 10.71 15.86 -2.32
N VAL A 155 9.71 15.05 -2.58
CA VAL A 155 9.07 14.18 -1.58
C VAL A 155 9.15 12.74 -2.05
N SER A 156 9.76 11.89 -1.22
CA SER A 156 9.65 10.44 -1.36
C SER A 156 8.54 9.96 -0.46
N TYR A 157 7.61 9.23 -1.03
CA TYR A 157 6.44 8.76 -0.30
C TYR A 157 5.98 7.39 -0.80
N ILE A 158 5.23 6.72 0.05
CA ILE A 158 4.55 5.47 -0.26
C ILE A 158 3.10 5.81 -0.53
N ARG A 159 2.61 5.45 -1.70
CA ARG A 159 1.21 5.62 -2.06
C ARG A 159 0.36 4.42 -1.67
N THR A 160 -0.92 4.63 -1.51
CA THR A 160 -1.91 3.58 -1.36
C THR A 160 -2.11 2.85 -2.71
N PRO A 161 -2.24 1.53 -2.74
CA PRO A 161 -2.55 0.81 -3.97
C PRO A 161 -3.92 1.21 -4.53
N LYS A 162 -4.03 1.29 -5.85
CA LYS A 162 -5.32 1.54 -6.52
C LYS A 162 -6.25 0.35 -6.34
N ASN A 163 -7.54 0.61 -6.18
CA ASN A 163 -8.53 -0.43 -6.02
C ASN A 163 -8.64 -1.30 -7.27
N PRO A 164 -8.42 -2.63 -7.16
CA PRO A 164 -8.57 -3.53 -8.31
C PRO A 164 -10.02 -3.56 -8.77
N ASN A 165 -10.21 -3.62 -10.09
CA ASN A 165 -11.55 -3.65 -10.67
C ASN A 165 -11.60 -4.61 -11.84
N TRP A 166 -12.33 -5.71 -11.67
CA TRP A 166 -12.66 -6.64 -12.75
C TRP A 166 -13.91 -6.13 -13.45
N THR A 167 -13.73 -5.63 -14.67
CA THR A 167 -14.79 -5.03 -15.48
C THR A 167 -15.48 -6.08 -16.34
N TYR A 168 -16.79 -5.96 -16.54
CA TYR A 168 -17.57 -6.95 -17.26
C TYR A 168 -18.72 -6.35 -18.05
N VAL A 169 -19.16 -7.07 -19.05
CA VAL A 169 -20.40 -6.84 -19.80
C VAL A 169 -21.33 -8.02 -19.59
N ILE A 170 -22.64 -7.77 -19.51
CA ILE A 170 -23.63 -8.84 -19.36
C ILE A 170 -24.15 -9.20 -20.75
N ILE A 171 -23.88 -10.43 -21.19
CA ILE A 171 -24.38 -11.00 -22.43
C ILE A 171 -25.08 -12.32 -22.08
N ASN A 172 -26.31 -12.49 -22.53
CA ASN A 172 -27.12 -13.69 -22.24
C ASN A 172 -27.17 -14.07 -20.74
N ASN A 173 -27.29 -13.08 -19.88
CA ASN A 173 -27.34 -13.25 -18.42
C ASN A 173 -26.04 -13.77 -17.80
N GLN A 174 -24.91 -13.69 -18.51
CA GLN A 174 -23.57 -14.05 -18.05
C GLN A 174 -22.65 -12.83 -18.04
N ALA A 175 -21.90 -12.67 -16.98
CA ALA A 175 -20.86 -11.64 -16.88
C ALA A 175 -19.62 -12.11 -17.66
N LEU A 176 -19.27 -11.38 -18.70
CA LEU A 176 -18.08 -11.65 -19.51
C LEU A 176 -17.05 -10.55 -19.29
N TRP A 177 -15.79 -10.95 -19.18
CA TRP A 177 -14.66 -10.05 -19.04
C TRP A 177 -14.60 -8.98 -20.13
N ASN A 178 -14.44 -7.71 -19.71
CA ASN A 178 -14.24 -6.58 -20.63
C ASN A 178 -12.84 -5.96 -20.44
N PRO A 179 -11.84 -6.42 -21.19
CA PRO A 179 -10.47 -5.91 -21.05
C PRO A 179 -10.27 -4.48 -21.54
N GLY A 180 -11.19 -3.97 -22.36
CA GLY A 180 -11.12 -2.65 -22.98
C GLY A 180 -11.81 -1.54 -22.20
N ALA A 181 -12.34 -1.82 -21.01
CA ALA A 181 -12.97 -0.80 -20.18
C ALA A 181 -11.92 0.16 -19.58
N GLU A 182 -12.24 1.47 -19.55
CA GLU A 182 -11.34 2.50 -19.03
C GLU A 182 -11.13 2.39 -17.50
N ASP A 183 -12.10 1.82 -16.79
CA ASP A 183 -12.09 1.62 -15.33
C ASP A 183 -11.48 0.28 -14.90
N LYS A 184 -10.91 -0.48 -15.85
CA LYS A 184 -10.17 -1.68 -15.53
C LYS A 184 -8.95 -1.36 -14.70
N GLN A 185 -8.76 -2.06 -13.57
CA GLN A 185 -7.58 -1.94 -12.72
C GLN A 185 -7.09 -3.32 -12.29
N ASP A 186 -5.85 -3.63 -12.63
CA ASP A 186 -5.16 -4.82 -12.14
C ASP A 186 -4.63 -4.60 -10.72
N PHE A 187 -4.31 -5.70 -10.00
CA PHE A 187 -3.69 -5.60 -8.69
C PHE A 187 -2.28 -5.03 -8.78
N GLU A 188 -1.94 -4.14 -7.88
CA GLU A 188 -0.63 -3.49 -7.84
C GLU A 188 0.37 -4.19 -6.91
N LEU A 189 0.07 -5.40 -6.47
CA LEU A 189 0.96 -6.21 -5.64
C LEU A 189 2.11 -6.84 -6.44
N HIS A 190 3.17 -7.21 -5.73
CA HIS A 190 4.27 -7.98 -6.31
C HIS A 190 3.75 -9.34 -6.80
N PRO A 191 4.24 -9.89 -7.93
CA PRO A 191 3.75 -11.15 -8.51
C PRO A 191 3.81 -12.35 -7.56
N SER A 192 4.73 -12.38 -6.60
CA SER A 192 4.82 -13.44 -5.59
C SER A 192 3.60 -13.55 -4.68
N GLU A 193 2.79 -12.48 -4.58
CA GLU A 193 1.61 -12.43 -3.72
C GLU A 193 0.35 -13.03 -4.34
N GLU A 194 0.39 -13.50 -5.58
CA GLU A 194 -0.79 -14.02 -6.28
C GLU A 194 -1.49 -15.13 -5.48
N LYS A 195 -0.71 -16.08 -4.93
CA LYS A 195 -1.26 -17.17 -4.13
C LYS A 195 -1.90 -16.67 -2.84
N ASN A 196 -1.22 -15.80 -2.12
CA ASN A 196 -1.69 -15.20 -0.88
C ASN A 196 -2.98 -14.39 -1.10
N LEU A 197 -3.03 -13.62 -2.19
CA LEU A 197 -4.20 -12.86 -2.61
C LEU A 197 -5.42 -13.75 -2.87
N VAL A 198 -5.25 -14.84 -3.63
CA VAL A 198 -6.32 -15.81 -3.90
C VAL A 198 -6.83 -16.44 -2.60
N THR A 199 -5.93 -16.83 -1.70
CA THR A 199 -6.28 -17.41 -0.40
C THR A 199 -7.10 -16.44 0.45
N LYS A 200 -6.69 -15.15 0.53
CA LYS A 200 -7.44 -14.13 1.28
C LYS A 200 -8.81 -13.85 0.67
N ILE A 201 -8.92 -13.78 -0.65
CA ILE A 201 -10.21 -13.60 -1.33
C ILE A 201 -11.15 -14.77 -1.02
N LEU A 202 -10.66 -16.01 -1.09
CA LEU A 202 -11.45 -17.19 -0.76
C LEU A 202 -11.88 -17.21 0.71
N GLN A 203 -11.01 -16.76 1.61
CA GLN A 203 -11.35 -16.65 3.04
C GLN A 203 -12.49 -15.66 3.25
N LEU A 204 -12.45 -14.49 2.63
CA LEU A 204 -13.52 -13.49 2.69
C LEU A 204 -14.83 -14.00 2.06
N ALA A 205 -14.73 -14.67 0.92
CA ALA A 205 -15.87 -15.31 0.25
C ALA A 205 -16.49 -16.43 1.12
N GLY A 206 -15.67 -17.22 1.79
CA GLY A 206 -16.13 -18.26 2.71
C GLY A 206 -16.90 -17.72 3.91
N VAL A 207 -16.46 -16.59 4.47
CA VAL A 207 -17.19 -15.89 5.54
C VAL A 207 -18.54 -15.37 5.04
N ALA A 208 -18.58 -14.78 3.83
CA ALA A 208 -19.82 -14.26 3.24
C ALA A 208 -20.86 -15.35 2.98
N ILE A 209 -20.40 -16.55 2.56
CA ILE A 209 -21.25 -17.72 2.30
C ILE A 209 -21.53 -18.51 3.61
N LYS A 210 -20.97 -18.10 4.74
CA LYS A 210 -21.03 -18.81 6.03
C LYS A 210 -20.43 -20.22 5.98
N ASP A 211 -19.39 -20.42 5.18
CA ASP A 211 -18.70 -21.69 5.06
C ASP A 211 -17.47 -21.72 5.97
N TYR A 212 -17.68 -22.20 7.19
CA TYR A 212 -16.64 -22.29 8.21
C TYR A 212 -15.47 -23.20 7.83
N ASN A 213 -15.70 -24.23 7.02
CA ASN A 213 -14.63 -25.16 6.62
C ASN A 213 -13.68 -24.48 5.62
N MET A 214 -14.22 -23.66 4.72
CA MET A 214 -13.42 -22.88 3.76
C MET A 214 -12.58 -21.84 4.48
N VAL A 215 -13.16 -21.13 5.45
CA VAL A 215 -12.45 -20.16 6.29
C VAL A 215 -11.31 -20.81 7.06
N GLN A 216 -11.55 -21.99 7.67
CA GLN A 216 -10.51 -22.71 8.40
C GLN A 216 -9.39 -23.21 7.49
N ALA A 217 -9.71 -23.75 6.31
CA ALA A 217 -8.70 -24.20 5.35
C ALA A 217 -7.84 -23.05 4.86
N ALA A 218 -8.44 -21.93 4.51
CA ALA A 218 -7.72 -20.72 4.07
C ALA A 218 -6.87 -20.14 5.21
N ALA A 219 -7.38 -20.07 6.44
CA ALA A 219 -6.62 -19.59 7.60
C ALA A 219 -5.41 -20.47 7.93
N GLN A 220 -5.55 -21.80 7.82
CA GLN A 220 -4.42 -22.72 8.01
C GLN A 220 -3.33 -22.54 6.94
N GLU A 221 -3.71 -22.29 5.70
CA GLU A 221 -2.76 -22.06 4.62
C GLU A 221 -2.04 -20.71 4.77
N GLU A 222 -2.74 -19.68 5.22
CA GLU A 222 -2.15 -18.38 5.56
C GLU A 222 -1.13 -18.51 6.72
N LEU A 223 -1.47 -19.22 7.79
CA LEU A 223 -0.55 -19.48 8.89
C LEU A 223 0.72 -20.22 8.45
N LYS A 224 0.58 -21.22 7.56
CA LYS A 224 1.73 -21.95 7.02
C LYS A 224 2.63 -21.04 6.17
N SER A 225 2.06 -20.17 5.34
CA SER A 225 2.84 -19.23 4.51
C SER A 225 3.61 -18.24 5.37
N ILE A 226 2.97 -17.67 6.40
CA ILE A 226 3.61 -16.77 7.36
C ILE A 226 4.75 -17.47 8.13
N GLN A 227 4.58 -18.74 8.50
CA GLN A 227 5.63 -19.50 9.16
C GLN A 227 6.83 -19.78 8.22
N GLN A 228 6.57 -20.05 6.94
CA GLN A 228 7.63 -20.26 5.94
C GLN A 228 8.40 -18.99 5.63
N GLU A 229 7.73 -17.83 5.62
CA GLU A 229 8.38 -16.53 5.41
C GLU A 229 9.23 -16.08 6.60
N LYS A 230 8.92 -16.59 7.80
CA LYS A 230 9.63 -16.23 9.06
C LYS A 230 10.71 -17.26 9.48
N SER A 231 10.85 -18.35 8.79
CA SER A 231 11.88 -19.36 9.06
C SER A 231 13.12 -19.16 8.18
#